data_ae1886a128a4e9c00fe2e5ae446be18d
#
_entry.id   ae1886a128a4e9c00fe2e5ae446be18d
#
_cell.length_a   1.000
_cell.length_b   1.000
_cell.length_c   1.000
_cell.angle_alpha   90.00
_cell.angle_beta   90.00
_cell.angle_gamma   90.00
#
_symmetry.space_group_name_H-M   'P 1'
#
loop_
_entity.id
_entity.type
_entity.pdbx_description
1 polymer ?
#
loop_
_entity_poly.entity_id
_entity_poly.type
_entity_poly.pdbx_seq_one_letter_code
_entity_poly.pdbx_strand_id
1 'polypeptide(L)'
;EIAQCLVGSEMCIRDRRKRIRDSIRETGDYKMALDAATLALTAGELKQTLTDAKIAKIFEPTRDELVLTLRTRTETYALLLSARSGSARVCLTEEGFENPETPPSFCMLMRKHLTGGRLLDVRMEPGDRIVYFTFQCTNEMGDLVQNILCAELMGRYSNLVLVQNGKIIDALKRVDFEDSDVRQLLPGLPYTIPPKPARPDFLQVSAASIVAAACERDLPVADALNKTVAGVGPVVCREAAWRAFDGEHLLANELDDVQKRKLMAAIDELKELHHNGGCPCSVTAPDGKPVEFTFFRSLQYGDTYIIKEWPSFNALLEGYYAEKDRAERLRTKSKELHKAVHNMYERAVRKQAARQE
;
A
#
# COMPACT_ATOMS: atom_id res chain seq x y z
N GLU A 1 31.66 40.37 9.60
CA GLU A 1 30.36 40.00 10.20
C GLU A 1 29.46 39.23 9.21
N ILE A 2 29.40 39.60 7.93
CA ILE A 2 28.59 38.91 6.88
C ILE A 2 29.09 37.47 6.63
N ALA A 3 30.39 37.20 6.68
CA ALA A 3 30.98 35.87 6.49
C ALA A 3 30.66 34.89 7.65
N GLN A 4 30.51 35.38 8.86
CA GLN A 4 30.12 34.55 10.02
C GLN A 4 28.65 34.13 10.00
N CYS A 5 27.75 34.98 9.48
CA CYS A 5 26.34 34.63 9.27
C CYS A 5 26.13 33.54 8.20
N LEU A 6 26.91 33.56 7.11
CA LEU A 6 26.83 32.56 6.05
C LEU A 6 27.34 31.18 6.52
N VAL A 7 28.43 31.14 7.28
CA VAL A 7 28.97 29.88 7.85
C VAL A 7 27.99 29.25 8.85
N GLY A 8 27.30 30.07 9.66
CA GLY A 8 26.26 29.59 10.57
C GLY A 8 25.05 29.00 9.84
N SER A 9 24.63 29.59 8.72
CA SER A 9 23.50 29.11 7.92
C SER A 9 23.82 27.79 7.19
N GLU A 10 25.02 27.63 6.65
CA GLU A 10 25.47 26.38 5.99
C GLU A 10 25.64 25.24 6.99
N MET A 11 26.15 25.50 8.18
CA MET A 11 26.25 24.51 9.26
C MET A 11 24.86 24.07 9.73
N CYS A 12 23.91 24.98 9.90
CA CYS A 12 22.53 24.66 10.21
C CYS A 12 21.86 23.81 9.11
N ILE A 13 22.09 24.12 7.84
CA ILE A 13 21.57 23.34 6.71
C ILE A 13 22.18 21.93 6.67
N ARG A 14 23.49 21.82 6.90
CA ARG A 14 24.19 20.53 6.91
C ARG A 14 23.76 19.65 8.10
N ASP A 15 23.59 20.22 9.29
CA ASP A 15 23.09 19.51 10.47
C ASP A 15 21.60 19.15 10.34
N ARG A 16 20.79 19.99 9.69
CA ARG A 16 19.40 19.72 9.36
C ARG A 16 19.31 18.53 8.39
N ARG A 17 20.13 18.52 7.33
CA ARG A 17 20.21 17.40 6.36
C ARG A 17 20.71 16.10 6.99
N LYS A 18 21.62 16.17 7.97
CA LYS A 18 22.11 15.00 8.69
C LYS A 18 21.04 14.42 9.61
N ARG A 19 20.31 15.26 10.36
CA ARG A 19 19.18 14.84 11.22
C ARG A 19 18.03 14.21 10.43
N ILE A 20 17.69 14.75 9.26
CA ILE A 20 16.70 14.14 8.35
C ILE A 20 17.16 12.75 7.92
N ARG A 21 18.43 12.60 7.54
CA ARG A 21 19.02 11.33 7.13
C ARG A 21 19.03 10.31 8.26
N ASP A 22 19.32 10.75 9.48
CA ASP A 22 19.35 9.89 10.66
C ASP A 22 17.93 9.52 11.11
N SER A 23 16.97 10.43 11.09
CA SER A 23 15.53 10.16 11.33
C SER A 23 14.94 9.17 10.31
N ILE A 24 15.29 9.29 9.03
CA ILE A 24 14.88 8.33 7.99
C ILE A 24 15.58 6.97 8.17
N ARG A 25 16.81 6.94 8.72
CA ARG A 25 17.55 5.70 9.03
C ARG A 25 17.08 5.03 10.31
N GLU A 26 16.67 5.78 11.32
CA GLU A 26 16.15 5.27 12.59
C GLU A 26 14.73 4.72 12.48
N THR A 27 13.94 5.16 11.47
CA THR A 27 12.68 4.52 11.11
C THR A 27 12.95 3.21 10.35
N GLY A 28 13.64 2.28 11.03
CA GLY A 28 13.97 0.97 10.50
C GLY A 28 12.75 0.27 9.92
N ASP A 29 12.90 -0.22 8.68
CA ASP A 29 12.03 -1.19 7.98
C ASP A 29 10.50 -0.98 8.13
N TYR A 30 10.01 0.26 8.10
CA TYR A 30 8.60 0.52 7.85
C TYR A 30 8.31 0.03 6.42
N LYS A 31 7.94 -1.24 6.34
CA LYS A 31 7.36 -1.79 5.12
C LYS A 31 6.13 -0.94 4.81
N MET A 32 6.30 -0.02 3.88
CA MET A 32 5.21 0.83 3.45
C MET A 32 4.10 -0.06 2.90
N ALA A 33 3.01 -0.11 3.61
CA ALA A 33 1.78 -0.70 3.13
C ALA A 33 1.00 0.39 2.38
N LEU A 34 0.36 0.03 1.29
CA LEU A 34 -0.62 0.88 0.63
C LEU A 34 -1.63 1.40 1.67
N ASP A 35 -1.74 2.71 1.83
CA ASP A 35 -2.70 3.31 2.76
C ASP A 35 -4.09 3.46 2.14
N ALA A 36 -5.09 3.72 2.97
CA ALA A 36 -6.47 3.81 2.52
C ALA A 36 -6.71 5.06 1.66
N ALA A 37 -6.00 6.16 1.92
CA ALA A 37 -6.13 7.40 1.14
C ALA A 37 -5.67 7.19 -0.32
N THR A 38 -4.49 6.63 -0.53
CA THR A 38 -3.98 6.31 -1.87
C THR A 38 -4.83 5.23 -2.55
N LEU A 39 -5.28 4.23 -1.78
CA LEU A 39 -6.15 3.18 -2.31
C LEU A 39 -7.51 3.73 -2.76
N ALA A 40 -8.06 4.74 -2.08
CA ALA A 40 -9.32 5.37 -2.47
C ALA A 40 -9.23 6.05 -3.84
N LEU A 41 -8.12 6.73 -4.11
CA LEU A 41 -7.87 7.34 -5.42
C LEU A 41 -7.69 6.27 -6.51
N THR A 42 -6.94 5.20 -6.20
CA THR A 42 -6.79 4.04 -7.11
C THR A 42 -8.13 3.38 -7.42
N ALA A 43 -8.96 3.15 -6.40
CA ALA A 43 -10.30 2.56 -6.57
C ALA A 43 -11.23 3.47 -7.38
N GLY A 44 -11.11 4.78 -7.22
CA GLY A 44 -11.81 5.77 -8.04
C GLY A 44 -11.45 5.66 -9.53
N GLU A 45 -10.16 5.57 -9.86
CA GLU A 45 -9.70 5.33 -11.23
C GLU A 45 -10.19 3.99 -11.78
N LEU A 46 -10.11 2.91 -10.99
CA LEU A 46 -10.61 1.58 -11.39
C LEU A 46 -12.11 1.62 -11.67
N LYS A 47 -12.89 2.32 -10.85
CA LYS A 47 -14.33 2.50 -11.07
C LYS A 47 -14.61 3.20 -12.40
N GLN A 48 -13.92 4.31 -12.66
CA GLN A 48 -14.10 5.07 -13.91
C GLN A 48 -13.76 4.25 -15.15
N THR A 49 -12.67 3.47 -15.08
CA THR A 49 -12.15 2.70 -16.23
C THR A 49 -12.91 1.41 -16.47
N LEU A 50 -13.31 0.70 -15.40
CA LEU A 50 -13.80 -0.67 -15.49
C LEU A 50 -15.31 -0.84 -15.32
N THR A 51 -16.07 0.20 -14.96
CA THR A 51 -17.53 0.10 -14.86
C THR A 51 -18.10 -0.42 -16.19
N ASP A 52 -19.05 -1.36 -16.11
CA ASP A 52 -19.65 -2.09 -17.23
C ASP A 52 -18.73 -3.07 -17.97
N ALA A 53 -17.46 -3.19 -17.61
CA ALA A 53 -16.58 -4.19 -18.21
C ALA A 53 -17.03 -5.62 -17.85
N LYS A 54 -16.86 -6.55 -18.80
CA LYS A 54 -17.15 -7.98 -18.62
C LYS A 54 -15.88 -8.77 -18.32
N ILE A 55 -15.95 -9.68 -17.37
CA ILE A 55 -14.87 -10.63 -17.09
C ILE A 55 -14.77 -11.63 -18.24
N ALA A 56 -13.65 -11.58 -18.98
CA ALA A 56 -13.35 -12.50 -20.07
C ALA A 56 -12.57 -13.72 -19.59
N LYS A 57 -11.56 -13.52 -18.74
CA LYS A 57 -10.70 -14.60 -18.22
C LYS A 57 -10.31 -14.31 -16.76
N ILE A 58 -10.01 -15.38 -16.03
CA ILE A 58 -9.52 -15.33 -14.64
C ILE A 58 -8.33 -16.27 -14.52
N PHE A 59 -7.25 -15.76 -13.92
CA PHE A 59 -6.02 -16.49 -13.66
C PHE A 59 -5.58 -16.29 -12.21
N GLU A 60 -4.88 -17.29 -11.67
CA GLU A 60 -4.23 -17.26 -10.36
C GLU A 60 -2.76 -17.65 -10.58
N PRO A 61 -1.90 -16.67 -10.98
CA PRO A 61 -0.50 -16.93 -11.30
C PRO A 61 0.29 -17.47 -10.10
N THR A 62 -0.03 -16.99 -8.92
CA THR A 62 0.57 -17.42 -7.65
C THR A 62 -0.53 -17.61 -6.61
N ARG A 63 -0.20 -18.32 -5.50
CA ARG A 63 -1.13 -18.56 -4.38
C ARG A 63 -1.69 -17.29 -3.71
N ASP A 64 -1.12 -16.14 -3.99
CA ASP A 64 -1.47 -14.87 -3.37
C ASP A 64 -2.00 -13.84 -4.38
N GLU A 65 -2.15 -14.20 -5.64
CA GLU A 65 -2.50 -13.24 -6.69
C GLU A 65 -3.58 -13.77 -7.62
N LEU A 66 -4.53 -12.90 -7.93
CA LEU A 66 -5.59 -13.15 -8.89
C LEU A 66 -5.53 -12.08 -9.99
N VAL A 67 -5.67 -12.48 -11.25
CA VAL A 67 -5.72 -11.57 -12.39
C VAL A 67 -7.04 -11.76 -13.13
N LEU A 68 -7.82 -10.68 -13.23
CA LEU A 68 -9.05 -10.63 -13.98
C LEU A 68 -8.83 -9.91 -15.31
N THR A 69 -9.06 -10.58 -16.42
CA THR A 69 -9.13 -9.93 -17.73
C THR A 69 -10.52 -9.35 -17.93
N LEU A 70 -10.63 -8.03 -17.95
CA LEU A 70 -11.86 -7.27 -18.04
C LEU A 70 -11.94 -6.59 -19.41
N ARG A 71 -13.01 -6.82 -20.15
CA ARG A 71 -13.25 -6.27 -21.48
C ARG A 71 -14.32 -5.19 -21.42
N THR A 72 -13.95 -3.97 -21.75
CA THR A 72 -14.85 -2.84 -22.03
C THR A 72 -15.34 -2.90 -23.48
N ARG A 73 -16.03 -1.86 -23.93
CA ARG A 73 -16.44 -1.76 -25.34
C ARG A 73 -15.27 -1.51 -26.28
N THR A 74 -14.21 -0.85 -25.80
CA THR A 74 -13.08 -0.37 -26.61
C THR A 74 -11.80 -1.14 -26.33
N GLU A 75 -11.55 -1.53 -25.08
CA GLU A 75 -10.26 -2.03 -24.63
C GLU A 75 -10.40 -3.25 -23.72
N THR A 76 -9.29 -3.92 -23.50
CA THR A 76 -9.16 -5.04 -22.58
C THR A 76 -8.10 -4.71 -21.53
N TYR A 77 -8.48 -4.82 -20.27
CA TYR A 77 -7.63 -4.52 -19.12
C TYR A 77 -7.34 -5.80 -18.32
N ALA A 78 -6.15 -5.89 -17.77
CA ALA A 78 -5.83 -6.87 -16.75
C ALA A 78 -5.85 -6.19 -15.37
N LEU A 79 -6.73 -6.62 -14.49
CA LEU A 79 -6.82 -6.18 -13.09
C LEU A 79 -6.10 -7.19 -12.21
N LEU A 80 -5.00 -6.77 -11.60
CA LEU A 80 -4.27 -7.53 -10.61
C LEU A 80 -4.84 -7.28 -9.22
N LEU A 81 -5.16 -8.35 -8.50
CA LEU A 81 -5.48 -8.34 -7.08
C LEU A 81 -4.41 -9.18 -6.37
N SER A 82 -3.52 -8.55 -5.63
CA SER A 82 -2.44 -9.21 -4.90
C SER A 82 -2.68 -9.14 -3.40
N ALA A 83 -2.78 -10.31 -2.76
CA ALA A 83 -2.83 -10.49 -1.32
C ALA A 83 -1.45 -10.90 -0.74
N ARG A 84 -0.36 -10.63 -1.49
CA ARG A 84 1.01 -10.95 -1.08
C ARG A 84 1.43 -10.06 0.09
N SER A 85 1.94 -10.67 1.14
CA SER A 85 2.47 -9.91 2.29
C SER A 85 3.59 -8.95 1.86
N GLY A 86 3.44 -7.67 2.18
CA GLY A 86 4.41 -6.61 1.85
C GLY A 86 4.28 -5.98 0.46
N SER A 87 3.40 -6.53 -0.42
CA SER A 87 3.09 -5.97 -1.74
C SER A 87 1.61 -6.12 -2.11
N ALA A 88 0.73 -6.19 -1.09
CA ALA A 88 -0.71 -6.25 -1.28
C ALA A 88 -1.22 -4.99 -1.99
N ARG A 89 -1.94 -5.19 -3.10
CA ARG A 89 -2.44 -4.11 -3.95
C ARG A 89 -3.56 -4.56 -4.88
N VAL A 90 -4.29 -3.59 -5.38
CA VAL A 90 -5.16 -3.73 -6.55
C VAL A 90 -4.75 -2.67 -7.56
N CYS A 91 -4.50 -3.03 -8.79
CA CYS A 91 -4.18 -2.10 -9.87
C CYS A 91 -4.37 -2.75 -11.24
N LEU A 92 -4.48 -1.93 -12.28
CA LEU A 92 -4.32 -2.40 -13.64
C LEU A 92 -2.86 -2.77 -13.88
N THR A 93 -2.62 -3.74 -14.75
CA THR A 93 -1.28 -4.22 -15.06
C THR A 93 -1.16 -4.57 -16.55
N GLU A 94 0.01 -4.29 -17.10
CA GLU A 94 0.42 -4.72 -18.43
C GLU A 94 1.41 -5.91 -18.36
N GLU A 95 1.80 -6.32 -17.14
CA GLU A 95 2.72 -7.45 -16.95
C GLU A 95 2.11 -8.76 -17.44
N GLY A 96 2.92 -9.55 -18.14
CA GLY A 96 2.61 -10.95 -18.46
C GLY A 96 2.86 -11.85 -17.25
N PHE A 97 1.91 -12.71 -16.96
CA PHE A 97 2.03 -13.69 -15.87
C PHE A 97 2.20 -15.10 -16.42
N GLU A 98 3.14 -15.85 -15.84
CA GLU A 98 3.21 -17.29 -16.03
C GLU A 98 2.14 -17.97 -15.18
N ASN A 99 1.22 -18.66 -15.83
CA ASN A 99 0.12 -19.34 -15.15
C ASN A 99 0.47 -20.81 -14.93
N PRO A 100 0.07 -21.43 -13.81
CA PRO A 100 0.25 -22.84 -13.59
C PRO A 100 -0.54 -23.66 -14.64
N GLU A 101 -0.01 -24.82 -15.05
CA GLU A 101 -0.66 -25.72 -16.00
C GLU A 101 -2.05 -26.14 -15.51
N THR A 102 -2.16 -26.44 -14.21
CA THR A 102 -3.43 -26.77 -13.57
C THR A 102 -3.87 -25.60 -12.70
N PRO A 103 -5.02 -24.96 -13.04
CA PRO A 103 -5.53 -23.85 -12.24
C PRO A 103 -5.87 -24.27 -10.81
N PRO A 104 -5.48 -23.46 -9.78
CA PRO A 104 -5.84 -23.74 -8.39
C PRO A 104 -7.36 -23.74 -8.15
N SER A 105 -7.79 -24.37 -7.05
CA SER A 105 -9.20 -24.51 -6.71
C SER A 105 -9.93 -23.18 -6.58
N PHE A 106 -9.30 -22.16 -5.98
CA PHE A 106 -9.87 -20.84 -5.86
C PHE A 106 -10.09 -20.18 -7.23
N CYS A 107 -9.12 -20.32 -8.15
CA CYS A 107 -9.27 -19.83 -9.53
C CYS A 107 -10.44 -20.50 -10.23
N MET A 108 -10.62 -21.81 -10.08
CA MET A 108 -11.73 -22.54 -10.69
C MET A 108 -13.07 -22.08 -10.13
N LEU A 109 -13.14 -21.83 -8.84
CA LEU A 109 -14.33 -21.30 -8.19
C LEU A 109 -14.64 -19.87 -8.66
N MET A 110 -13.61 -19.01 -8.77
CA MET A 110 -13.77 -17.66 -9.33
C MET A 110 -14.29 -17.72 -10.76
N ARG A 111 -13.76 -18.61 -11.60
CA ARG A 111 -14.25 -18.82 -12.98
C ARG A 111 -15.71 -19.23 -13.00
N LYS A 112 -16.12 -20.17 -12.15
CA LYS A 112 -17.51 -20.62 -12.05
C LYS A 112 -18.47 -19.48 -11.72
N HIS A 113 -18.12 -18.61 -10.80
CA HIS A 113 -19.04 -17.58 -10.28
C HIS A 113 -18.93 -16.22 -10.95
N LEU A 114 -17.80 -15.88 -11.59
CA LEU A 114 -17.55 -14.55 -12.09
C LEU A 114 -17.35 -14.45 -13.60
N THR A 115 -17.01 -15.54 -14.32
CA THR A 115 -16.76 -15.46 -15.77
C THR A 115 -18.01 -14.99 -16.51
N GLY A 116 -17.83 -14.01 -17.43
CA GLY A 116 -18.95 -13.36 -18.13
C GLY A 116 -19.70 -12.32 -17.32
N GLY A 117 -19.40 -12.20 -16.03
CA GLY A 117 -19.99 -11.20 -15.14
C GLY A 117 -19.61 -9.79 -15.55
N ARG A 118 -20.55 -8.85 -15.32
CA ARG A 118 -20.39 -7.42 -15.58
C ARG A 118 -20.03 -6.71 -14.28
N LEU A 119 -18.98 -5.90 -14.28
CA LEU A 119 -18.63 -5.05 -13.14
C LEU A 119 -19.65 -3.90 -13.02
N LEU A 120 -20.38 -3.87 -11.91
CA LEU A 120 -21.36 -2.83 -11.63
C LEU A 120 -20.74 -1.67 -10.86
N ASP A 121 -19.87 -1.97 -9.89
CA ASP A 121 -19.34 -0.97 -8.99
C ASP A 121 -17.98 -1.39 -8.42
N VAL A 122 -17.14 -0.39 -8.14
CA VAL A 122 -15.93 -0.49 -7.32
C VAL A 122 -16.07 0.50 -6.18
N ARG A 123 -16.12 0.01 -4.97
CA ARG A 123 -16.21 0.86 -3.77
C ARG A 123 -15.19 0.43 -2.73
N MET A 124 -14.88 1.33 -1.83
CA MET A 124 -13.94 1.09 -0.75
C MET A 124 -14.64 1.19 0.60
N GLU A 125 -14.15 0.43 1.57
CA GLU A 125 -14.56 0.60 2.97
C GLU A 125 -13.95 1.89 3.52
N PRO A 126 -14.76 2.83 4.07
CA PRO A 126 -14.26 4.10 4.57
C PRO A 126 -13.16 3.93 5.62
N GLY A 127 -12.02 4.62 5.43
CA GLY A 127 -10.88 4.62 6.34
C GLY A 127 -10.14 3.28 6.46
N ASP A 128 -10.46 2.30 5.63
CA ASP A 128 -9.83 0.97 5.65
C ASP A 128 -9.33 0.56 4.26
N ARG A 129 -8.54 -0.50 4.20
CA ARG A 129 -7.91 -1.00 2.96
C ARG A 129 -8.66 -2.21 2.42
N ILE A 130 -9.97 -2.06 2.24
CA ILE A 130 -10.85 -3.07 1.66
C ILE A 130 -11.52 -2.49 0.43
N VAL A 131 -11.33 -3.13 -0.71
CA VAL A 131 -12.00 -2.77 -1.98
C VAL A 131 -13.01 -3.84 -2.34
N TYR A 132 -14.22 -3.42 -2.67
CA TYR A 132 -15.31 -4.27 -3.09
C TYR A 132 -15.54 -4.11 -4.59
N PHE A 133 -15.44 -5.20 -5.33
CA PHE A 133 -15.79 -5.29 -6.73
C PHE A 133 -17.12 -6.02 -6.86
N THR A 134 -18.18 -5.30 -7.21
CA THR A 134 -19.54 -5.86 -7.35
C THR A 134 -19.79 -6.25 -8.79
N PHE A 135 -20.05 -7.53 -9.01
CA PHE A 135 -20.33 -8.08 -10.34
C PHE A 135 -21.77 -8.58 -10.45
N GLN A 136 -22.43 -8.29 -11.56
CA GLN A 136 -23.67 -8.95 -11.97
C GLN A 136 -23.31 -10.18 -12.80
N CYS A 137 -23.70 -11.34 -12.33
CA CYS A 137 -23.42 -12.62 -12.95
C CYS A 137 -24.71 -13.39 -13.21
N THR A 138 -24.64 -14.43 -14.05
CA THR A 138 -25.73 -15.38 -14.25
C THR A 138 -25.35 -16.69 -13.58
N ASN A 139 -26.21 -17.21 -12.70
CA ASN A 139 -26.02 -18.50 -12.05
C ASN A 139 -26.30 -19.68 -12.99
N GLU A 140 -26.10 -20.92 -12.53
CA GLU A 140 -26.36 -22.15 -13.29
C GLU A 140 -27.83 -22.33 -13.69
N MET A 141 -28.76 -21.67 -12.99
CA MET A 141 -30.21 -21.70 -13.26
C MET A 141 -30.67 -20.62 -14.26
N GLY A 142 -29.71 -19.71 -14.63
CA GLY A 142 -30.02 -18.59 -15.52
C GLY A 142 -30.47 -17.32 -14.81
N ASP A 143 -30.51 -17.31 -13.45
CA ASP A 143 -30.89 -16.12 -12.69
C ASP A 143 -29.75 -15.12 -12.60
N LEU A 144 -30.11 -13.85 -12.56
CA LEU A 144 -29.16 -12.77 -12.29
C LEU A 144 -28.84 -12.70 -10.79
N VAL A 145 -27.58 -12.82 -10.46
CA VAL A 145 -27.07 -12.75 -9.09
C VAL A 145 -25.97 -11.70 -8.98
N GLN A 146 -25.82 -11.13 -7.79
CA GLN A 146 -24.69 -10.24 -7.48
C GLN A 146 -23.65 -10.99 -6.67
N ASN A 147 -22.41 -10.96 -7.18
CA ASN A 147 -21.23 -11.47 -6.51
C ASN A 147 -20.31 -10.31 -6.18
N ILE A 148 -19.79 -10.28 -4.96
CA ILE A 148 -18.85 -9.25 -4.49
C ILE A 148 -17.50 -9.91 -4.24
N LEU A 149 -16.49 -9.47 -4.97
CA LEU A 149 -15.10 -9.83 -4.68
C LEU A 149 -14.51 -8.77 -3.77
N CYS A 150 -14.23 -9.15 -2.52
CA CYS A 150 -13.62 -8.30 -1.51
C CYS A 150 -12.12 -8.49 -1.53
N ALA A 151 -11.36 -7.42 -1.77
CA ALA A 151 -9.90 -7.40 -1.67
C ALA A 151 -9.51 -6.70 -0.36
N GLU A 152 -9.05 -7.46 0.60
CA GLU A 152 -8.56 -6.99 1.91
C GLU A 152 -7.05 -6.85 1.87
N LEU A 153 -6.52 -5.62 1.96
CA LEU A 153 -5.10 -5.31 1.75
C LEU A 153 -4.40 -4.97 3.07
N MET A 154 -4.30 -5.96 3.97
CA MET A 154 -3.86 -5.79 5.37
C MET A 154 -2.52 -6.47 5.67
N GLY A 155 -1.52 -6.28 4.81
CA GLY A 155 -0.19 -6.86 4.98
C GLY A 155 -0.24 -8.39 5.02
N ARG A 156 0.19 -9.01 6.11
CA ARG A 156 0.17 -10.48 6.25
C ARG A 156 -1.24 -11.08 6.29
N TYR A 157 -2.23 -10.28 6.65
CA TYR A 157 -3.65 -10.70 6.71
C TYR A 157 -4.42 -10.37 5.43
N SER A 158 -3.71 -9.94 4.38
CA SER A 158 -4.34 -9.66 3.09
C SER A 158 -5.01 -10.91 2.52
N ASN A 159 -6.21 -10.73 1.97
CA ASN A 159 -7.03 -11.82 1.46
C ASN A 159 -7.92 -11.36 0.30
N LEU A 160 -8.41 -12.31 -0.47
CA LEU A 160 -9.46 -12.11 -1.48
C LEU A 160 -10.63 -13.01 -1.09
N VAL A 161 -11.80 -12.44 -0.92
CA VAL A 161 -13.00 -13.16 -0.46
C VAL A 161 -14.13 -12.95 -1.46
N LEU A 162 -14.71 -14.05 -1.95
CA LEU A 162 -15.91 -13.99 -2.78
C LEU A 162 -17.15 -14.12 -1.90
N VAL A 163 -18.05 -13.16 -2.04
CA VAL A 163 -19.26 -13.05 -1.22
C VAL A 163 -20.49 -13.00 -2.13
N GLN A 164 -21.56 -13.73 -1.76
CA GLN A 164 -22.87 -13.68 -2.40
C GLN A 164 -23.93 -13.63 -1.32
N ASN A 165 -24.87 -12.72 -1.41
CA ASN A 165 -25.97 -12.55 -0.43
C ASN A 165 -25.46 -12.45 1.02
N GLY A 166 -24.35 -11.75 1.24
CA GLY A 166 -23.73 -11.57 2.58
C GLY A 166 -23.00 -12.80 3.11
N LYS A 167 -22.96 -13.92 2.38
CA LYS A 167 -22.26 -15.15 2.77
C LYS A 167 -20.98 -15.34 1.94
N ILE A 168 -19.97 -15.86 2.58
CA ILE A 168 -18.70 -16.23 1.94
C ILE A 168 -18.94 -17.44 1.04
N ILE A 169 -18.62 -17.31 -0.24
CA ILE A 169 -18.55 -18.43 -1.15
C ILE A 169 -17.21 -19.15 -1.00
N ASP A 170 -16.11 -18.40 -1.02
CA ASP A 170 -14.79 -18.88 -0.65
C ASP A 170 -13.82 -17.70 -0.41
N ALA A 171 -12.63 -18.01 0.13
CA ALA A 171 -11.55 -17.08 0.35
C ALA A 171 -10.25 -17.67 -0.20
N LEU A 172 -9.37 -16.80 -0.75
CA LEU A 172 -8.05 -17.19 -1.24
C LEU A 172 -7.22 -17.86 -0.15
N LYS A 173 -7.28 -17.28 1.05
CA LYS A 173 -6.70 -17.82 2.29
C LYS A 173 -7.86 -18.08 3.25
N ARG A 174 -8.23 -19.33 3.41
CA ARG A 174 -9.23 -19.72 4.40
C ARG A 174 -8.65 -19.51 5.79
N VAL A 175 -9.47 -18.98 6.69
CA VAL A 175 -9.13 -18.76 8.09
C VAL A 175 -10.16 -19.52 8.90
N ASP A 176 -9.75 -20.55 9.59
CA ASP A 176 -10.59 -21.37 10.44
C ASP A 176 -10.55 -20.95 11.92
N PHE A 177 -11.20 -21.73 12.79
CA PHE A 177 -11.27 -21.47 14.23
C PHE A 177 -9.92 -21.71 14.94
N GLU A 178 -9.00 -22.48 14.33
CA GLU A 178 -7.66 -22.69 14.86
C GLU A 178 -6.73 -21.53 14.50
N ASP A 179 -6.95 -20.90 13.34
CA ASP A 179 -6.17 -19.74 12.88
C ASP A 179 -6.56 -18.44 13.57
N SER A 180 -7.84 -18.26 13.91
CA SER A 180 -8.34 -17.01 14.52
C SER A 180 -9.63 -17.20 15.28
N ASP A 181 -9.63 -16.77 16.55
CA ASP A 181 -10.84 -16.68 17.38
C ASP A 181 -11.72 -15.47 17.04
N VAL A 182 -11.14 -14.46 16.37
CA VAL A 182 -11.80 -13.17 16.13
C VAL A 182 -12.65 -13.18 14.87
N ARG A 183 -12.17 -13.84 13.80
CA ARG A 183 -12.83 -13.81 12.49
C ARG A 183 -12.43 -15.02 11.67
N GLN A 184 -13.41 -15.78 11.24
CA GLN A 184 -13.26 -16.92 10.34
C GLN A 184 -13.63 -16.52 8.90
N LEU A 185 -12.93 -17.10 7.92
CA LEU A 185 -13.20 -16.92 6.50
C LEU A 185 -13.38 -18.30 5.86
N LEU A 186 -14.56 -18.89 6.09
CA LEU A 186 -14.92 -20.21 5.58
C LEU A 186 -16.20 -20.14 4.74
N PRO A 187 -16.33 -21.00 3.72
CA PRO A 187 -17.54 -21.08 2.91
C PRO A 187 -18.81 -21.25 3.75
N GLY A 188 -19.84 -20.48 3.40
CA GLY A 188 -21.16 -20.50 4.05
C GLY A 188 -21.30 -19.59 5.28
N LEU A 189 -20.19 -19.11 5.86
CA LEU A 189 -20.26 -18.17 6.97
C LEU A 189 -20.64 -16.77 6.48
N PRO A 190 -21.26 -15.93 7.34
CA PRO A 190 -21.48 -14.52 7.03
C PRO A 190 -20.15 -13.79 6.83
N TYR A 191 -20.07 -12.93 5.82
CA TYR A 191 -18.93 -12.04 5.66
C TYR A 191 -19.02 -10.91 6.67
N THR A 192 -18.00 -10.76 7.51
CA THR A 192 -17.84 -9.66 8.45
C THR A 192 -16.60 -8.86 8.12
N ILE A 193 -16.65 -7.55 8.33
CA ILE A 193 -15.50 -6.66 8.12
C ILE A 193 -14.46 -6.94 9.22
N PRO A 194 -13.15 -6.93 8.90
CA PRO A 194 -12.09 -7.03 9.91
C PRO A 194 -12.24 -5.97 10.99
N PRO A 195 -11.88 -6.26 12.26
CA PRO A 195 -11.94 -5.28 13.33
C PRO A 195 -11.03 -4.09 13.02
N LYS A 196 -11.59 -2.87 13.10
CA LYS A 196 -10.89 -1.62 12.89
C LYS A 196 -10.29 -1.10 14.20
N PRO A 197 -9.08 -0.50 14.17
CA PRO A 197 -8.60 0.25 15.33
C PRO A 197 -9.54 1.44 15.60
N ALA A 198 -9.79 1.73 16.88
CA ALA A 198 -10.64 2.84 17.32
C ALA A 198 -9.94 4.22 17.11
N ARG A 199 -9.56 4.51 15.87
CA ARG A 199 -8.93 5.77 15.48
C ARG A 199 -9.76 6.42 14.38
N PRO A 200 -9.97 7.76 14.43
CA PRO A 200 -10.74 8.46 13.42
C PRO A 200 -10.02 8.45 12.06
N ASP A 201 -10.80 8.39 11.00
CA ASP A 201 -10.28 8.50 9.63
C ASP A 201 -9.78 9.92 9.38
N PHE A 202 -8.52 10.03 8.95
CA PHE A 202 -7.85 11.29 8.62
C PHE A 202 -8.67 12.15 7.65
N LEU A 203 -9.27 11.55 6.63
CA LEU A 203 -10.01 12.28 5.61
C LEU A 203 -11.41 12.76 6.09
N GLN A 204 -11.99 12.10 7.08
CA GLN A 204 -13.37 12.37 7.54
C GLN A 204 -13.44 13.35 8.71
N VAL A 205 -12.43 13.36 9.58
CA VAL A 205 -12.41 14.17 10.81
C VAL A 205 -11.77 15.54 10.56
N SER A 206 -12.25 16.60 11.20
CA SER A 206 -11.68 17.95 11.01
C SER A 206 -10.21 18.02 11.46
N ALA A 207 -9.42 18.88 10.80
CA ALA A 207 -8.01 19.11 11.18
C ALA A 207 -7.90 19.59 12.64
N ALA A 208 -8.86 20.41 13.11
CA ALA A 208 -8.89 20.87 14.50
C ALA A 208 -9.02 19.71 15.50
N SER A 209 -9.89 18.74 15.23
CA SER A 209 -10.06 17.56 16.08
C SER A 209 -8.81 16.65 16.06
N ILE A 210 -8.18 16.50 14.89
CA ILE A 210 -6.94 15.74 14.75
C ILE A 210 -5.81 16.38 15.57
N VAL A 211 -5.60 17.69 15.42
CA VAL A 211 -4.55 18.44 16.12
C VAL A 211 -4.79 18.42 17.63
N ALA A 212 -6.05 18.64 18.08
CA ALA A 212 -6.39 18.58 19.49
C ALA A 212 -6.01 17.21 20.12
N ALA A 213 -6.43 16.12 19.49
CA ALA A 213 -6.12 14.77 19.97
C ALA A 213 -4.63 14.39 19.85
N ALA A 214 -3.90 14.92 18.86
CA ALA A 214 -2.47 14.72 18.74
C ALA A 214 -1.69 15.46 19.84
N CYS A 215 -2.12 16.66 20.20
CA CYS A 215 -1.50 17.48 21.27
C CYS A 215 -1.64 16.89 22.68
N GLU A 216 -2.51 15.91 22.90
CA GLU A 216 -2.57 15.16 24.17
C GLU A 216 -1.39 14.18 24.35
N ARG A 217 -0.56 14.02 23.33
CA ARG A 217 0.52 13.02 23.32
C ARG A 217 1.88 13.68 23.48
N ASP A 218 2.69 13.13 24.37
CA ASP A 218 4.11 13.48 24.53
C ASP A 218 4.94 12.71 23.50
N LEU A 219 4.83 13.15 22.24
CA LEU A 219 5.49 12.54 21.07
C LEU A 219 5.84 13.61 20.03
N PRO A 220 6.83 13.35 19.15
CA PRO A 220 7.04 14.16 17.97
C PRO A 220 5.75 14.27 17.15
N VAL A 221 5.49 15.44 16.56
CA VAL A 221 4.22 15.74 15.87
C VAL A 221 3.82 14.67 14.85
N ALA A 222 4.75 14.22 14.01
CA ALA A 222 4.47 13.18 13.00
C ALA A 222 4.02 11.85 13.62
N ASP A 223 4.65 11.44 14.72
CA ASP A 223 4.31 10.21 15.43
C ASP A 223 2.99 10.35 16.20
N ALA A 224 2.74 11.52 16.78
CA ALA A 224 1.48 11.83 17.44
C ALA A 224 0.31 11.75 16.45
N LEU A 225 0.44 12.35 15.26
CA LEU A 225 -0.53 12.26 14.19
C LEU A 225 -0.76 10.80 13.77
N ASN A 226 0.31 10.04 13.50
CA ASN A 226 0.22 8.65 13.06
C ASN A 226 -0.48 7.73 14.09
N LYS A 227 -0.35 8.04 15.38
CA LYS A 227 -1.06 7.30 16.45
C LYS A 227 -2.49 7.79 16.67
N THR A 228 -2.81 8.99 16.23
CA THR A 228 -4.14 9.60 16.42
C THR A 228 -5.12 9.22 15.31
N VAL A 229 -4.68 9.19 14.06
CA VAL A 229 -5.56 8.95 12.91
C VAL A 229 -5.38 7.58 12.28
N ALA A 230 -6.38 7.15 11.53
CA ALA A 230 -6.37 6.01 10.61
C ALA A 230 -6.52 6.49 9.16
N GLY A 231 -6.41 5.57 8.21
CA GLY A 231 -6.65 5.83 6.78
C GLY A 231 -5.43 6.34 6.01
N VAL A 232 -4.44 6.92 6.69
CA VAL A 232 -3.20 7.42 6.07
C VAL A 232 -1.97 6.74 6.66
N GLY A 233 -0.91 6.68 5.85
CA GLY A 233 0.38 6.13 6.26
C GLY A 233 1.27 7.16 6.99
N PRO A 234 2.37 6.70 7.63
CA PRO A 234 3.31 7.57 8.31
C PRO A 234 3.89 8.67 7.42
N VAL A 235 4.00 8.44 6.12
CA VAL A 235 4.50 9.43 5.14
C VAL A 235 3.63 10.67 5.10
N VAL A 236 2.31 10.53 5.18
CA VAL A 236 1.36 11.65 5.19
C VAL A 236 1.50 12.46 6.47
N CYS A 237 1.65 11.79 7.62
CA CYS A 237 1.84 12.43 8.91
C CYS A 237 3.17 13.21 9.00
N ARG A 238 4.25 12.64 8.44
CA ARG A 238 5.54 13.35 8.33
C ARG A 238 5.46 14.54 7.39
N GLU A 239 4.75 14.42 6.28
CA GLU A 239 4.55 15.52 5.34
C GLU A 239 3.74 16.65 5.97
N ALA A 240 2.68 16.34 6.74
CA ALA A 240 1.91 17.35 7.46
C ALA A 240 2.78 18.12 8.46
N ALA A 241 3.60 17.42 9.23
CA ALA A 241 4.55 18.04 10.15
C ALA A 241 5.61 18.88 9.42
N TRP A 242 6.12 18.38 8.27
CA TRP A 242 7.09 19.10 7.45
C TRP A 242 6.51 20.40 6.90
N ARG A 243 5.31 20.36 6.32
CA ARG A 243 4.62 21.55 5.78
C ARG A 243 4.32 22.60 6.84
N ALA A 244 4.00 22.15 8.06
CA ALA A 244 3.72 23.05 9.17
C ALA A 244 4.98 23.71 9.75
N PHE A 245 6.11 23.00 9.80
CA PHE A 245 7.27 23.40 10.62
C PHE A 245 8.60 23.37 9.86
N ASP A 246 8.58 23.17 8.55
CA ASP A 246 9.79 23.19 7.70
C ASP A 246 10.91 22.26 8.21
N GLY A 247 10.51 21.10 8.75
CA GLY A 247 11.42 20.07 9.26
C GLY A 247 11.91 20.28 10.68
N GLU A 248 11.32 21.20 11.44
CA GLU A 248 11.59 21.28 12.88
C GLU A 248 10.95 20.10 13.63
N HIS A 249 11.71 19.50 14.56
CA HIS A 249 11.23 18.41 15.39
C HIS A 249 10.60 18.99 16.66
N LEU A 250 9.29 19.15 16.63
CA LEU A 250 8.50 19.65 17.76
C LEU A 250 7.73 18.51 18.44
N LEU A 251 7.55 18.61 19.76
CA LEU A 251 6.65 17.74 20.50
C LEU A 251 5.21 18.24 20.35
N ALA A 252 4.28 17.32 20.16
CA ALA A 252 2.88 17.68 19.88
C ALA A 252 2.19 18.37 21.07
N ASN A 253 2.53 17.97 22.31
CA ASN A 253 2.00 18.56 23.55
C ASN A 253 2.59 19.92 23.90
N GLU A 254 3.69 20.35 23.25
CA GLU A 254 4.34 21.65 23.47
C GLU A 254 3.97 22.72 22.43
N LEU A 255 3.12 22.37 21.45
CA LEU A 255 2.72 23.30 20.40
C LEU A 255 1.90 24.48 20.96
N ASP A 256 2.32 25.70 20.61
CA ASP A 256 1.55 26.90 20.86
C ASP A 256 0.36 27.04 19.86
N ASP A 257 -0.49 28.04 20.09
CA ASP A 257 -1.69 28.24 19.27
C ASP A 257 -1.38 28.64 17.81
N VAL A 258 -0.23 29.27 17.56
CA VAL A 258 0.21 29.61 16.19
C VAL A 258 0.67 28.35 15.47
N GLN A 259 1.45 27.51 16.14
CA GLN A 259 1.93 26.23 15.63
C GLN A 259 0.77 25.26 15.38
N LYS A 260 -0.22 25.19 16.26
CA LYS A 260 -1.44 24.39 16.06
C LYS A 260 -2.20 24.83 14.79
N ARG A 261 -2.34 26.14 14.58
CA ARG A 261 -2.98 26.66 13.35
C ARG A 261 -2.20 26.31 12.09
N LYS A 262 -0.86 26.36 12.10
CA LYS A 262 -0.03 25.95 10.98
C LYS A 262 -0.21 24.45 10.68
N LEU A 263 -0.25 23.61 11.71
CA LEU A 263 -0.48 22.18 11.55
C LEU A 263 -1.87 21.86 11.00
N MET A 264 -2.91 22.56 11.49
CA MET A 264 -4.26 22.45 10.93
C MET A 264 -4.29 22.80 9.44
N ALA A 265 -3.66 23.91 9.06
CA ALA A 265 -3.61 24.34 7.65
C ALA A 265 -2.88 23.30 6.77
N ALA A 266 -1.77 22.73 7.24
CA ALA A 266 -1.05 21.67 6.52
C ALA A 266 -1.88 20.39 6.35
N ILE A 267 -2.66 20.01 7.37
CA ILE A 267 -3.59 18.88 7.29
C ILE A 267 -4.71 19.15 6.29
N ASP A 268 -5.32 20.34 6.34
CA ASP A 268 -6.40 20.71 5.43
C ASP A 268 -5.90 20.78 3.98
N GLU A 269 -4.69 21.29 3.74
CA GLU A 269 -4.05 21.28 2.42
C GLU A 269 -3.90 19.85 1.86
N LEU A 270 -3.42 18.90 2.67
CA LEU A 270 -3.29 17.49 2.25
C LEU A 270 -4.64 16.84 1.95
N LYS A 271 -5.68 17.18 2.73
CA LYS A 271 -7.05 16.71 2.46
C LYS A 271 -7.61 17.28 1.18
N GLU A 272 -7.38 18.57 0.94
CA GLU A 272 -7.81 19.24 -0.29
C GLU A 272 -7.11 18.65 -1.52
N LEU A 273 -5.78 18.40 -1.44
CA LEU A 273 -5.05 17.70 -2.49
C LEU A 273 -5.66 16.32 -2.79
N HIS A 274 -5.99 15.55 -1.75
CA HIS A 274 -6.66 14.25 -1.93
C HIS A 274 -8.04 14.40 -2.56
N HIS A 275 -8.86 15.34 -2.07
CA HIS A 275 -10.21 15.58 -2.59
C HIS A 275 -10.21 16.00 -4.07
N ASN A 276 -9.20 16.75 -4.49
CA ASN A 276 -9.00 17.20 -5.87
C ASN A 276 -8.35 16.12 -6.79
N GLY A 277 -8.30 14.87 -6.34
CA GLY A 277 -7.80 13.75 -7.13
C GLY A 277 -6.32 13.42 -6.91
N GLY A 278 -5.61 14.19 -6.08
CA GLY A 278 -4.22 13.95 -5.74
C GLY A 278 -3.22 14.10 -6.91
N CYS A 279 -1.96 13.82 -6.60
CA CYS A 279 -0.86 13.74 -7.57
C CYS A 279 -0.10 12.43 -7.29
N PRO A 280 -0.20 11.42 -8.18
CA PRO A 280 0.48 10.14 -7.95
C PRO A 280 1.99 10.29 -8.09
N CYS A 281 2.71 10.17 -6.98
CA CYS A 281 4.16 10.35 -6.92
C CYS A 281 4.85 9.15 -6.28
N SER A 282 6.01 8.77 -6.80
CA SER A 282 6.94 7.85 -6.14
C SER A 282 8.21 8.57 -5.72
N VAL A 283 8.79 8.10 -4.62
CA VAL A 283 10.05 8.59 -4.07
C VAL A 283 11.10 7.50 -4.16
N THR A 284 12.21 7.81 -4.80
CA THR A 284 13.34 6.89 -4.99
C THR A 284 14.58 7.49 -4.35
N ALA A 285 15.32 6.69 -3.58
CA ALA A 285 16.57 7.10 -2.98
C ALA A 285 17.67 7.30 -4.05
N PRO A 286 18.76 8.03 -3.74
CA PRO A 286 19.87 8.26 -4.68
C PRO A 286 20.53 6.98 -5.19
N ASP A 287 20.45 5.89 -4.45
CA ASP A 287 20.94 4.55 -4.82
C ASP A 287 19.96 3.78 -5.75
N GLY A 288 18.86 4.39 -6.17
CA GLY A 288 17.84 3.78 -7.02
C GLY A 288 16.83 2.90 -6.28
N LYS A 289 16.87 2.85 -4.94
CA LYS A 289 15.94 2.05 -4.14
C LYS A 289 14.58 2.77 -4.02
N PRO A 290 13.46 2.11 -4.37
CA PRO A 290 12.13 2.65 -4.11
C PRO A 290 11.91 2.82 -2.61
N VAL A 291 11.52 4.01 -2.17
CA VAL A 291 11.32 4.35 -0.76
C VAL A 291 9.85 4.36 -0.41
N GLU A 292 9.09 5.24 -1.05
CA GLU A 292 7.67 5.46 -0.78
C GLU A 292 6.92 5.89 -2.04
N PHE A 293 5.62 5.87 -1.96
CA PHE A 293 4.72 6.53 -2.91
C PHE A 293 3.66 7.33 -2.15
N THR A 294 3.12 8.35 -2.78
CA THR A 294 2.22 9.31 -2.16
C THR A 294 1.17 9.81 -3.16
N PHE A 295 0.09 10.34 -2.63
CA PHE A 295 -0.93 11.04 -3.43
C PHE A 295 -0.66 12.56 -3.56
N PHE A 296 0.55 13.00 -3.22
CA PHE A 296 1.01 14.38 -3.31
C PHE A 296 2.49 14.42 -3.66
N ARG A 297 2.95 15.55 -4.20
CA ARG A 297 4.38 15.80 -4.35
C ARG A 297 4.97 16.08 -2.96
N SER A 298 5.83 15.18 -2.49
CA SER A 298 6.40 15.27 -1.15
C SER A 298 7.49 16.32 -1.04
N LEU A 299 7.42 17.16 0.00
CA LEU A 299 8.40 18.21 0.31
C LEU A 299 9.45 17.74 1.32
N GLN A 300 9.11 16.76 2.17
CA GLN A 300 9.96 16.29 3.26
C GLN A 300 11.27 15.66 2.81
N TYR A 301 11.37 15.21 1.56
CA TYR A 301 12.56 14.54 1.02
C TYR A 301 13.59 15.50 0.40
N GLY A 302 13.21 16.77 0.17
CA GLY A 302 14.08 17.78 -0.45
C GLY A 302 14.64 17.33 -1.80
N ASP A 303 15.76 17.93 -2.21
CA ASP A 303 16.39 17.66 -3.51
C ASP A 303 17.27 16.41 -3.55
N THR A 304 17.41 15.70 -2.43
CA THR A 304 18.31 14.53 -2.35
C THR A 304 17.66 13.27 -2.94
N TYR A 305 16.35 13.17 -2.87
CA TYR A 305 15.57 12.04 -3.38
C TYR A 305 14.95 12.38 -4.74
N ILE A 306 14.79 11.37 -5.58
CA ILE A 306 14.13 11.51 -6.87
C ILE A 306 12.63 11.33 -6.67
N ILE A 307 11.86 12.40 -6.95
CA ILE A 307 10.39 12.37 -6.93
C ILE A 307 9.92 12.27 -8.38
N LYS A 308 9.23 11.17 -8.70
CA LYS A 308 8.66 10.91 -10.03
C LYS A 308 7.14 10.99 -9.96
N GLU A 309 6.55 11.81 -10.80
CA GLU A 309 5.11 11.87 -11.02
C GLU A 309 4.69 10.80 -12.04
N TRP A 310 3.52 10.22 -11.83
CA TRP A 310 2.95 9.18 -12.67
C TRP A 310 1.65 9.64 -13.30
N PRO A 311 1.25 9.10 -14.46
CA PRO A 311 0.03 9.52 -15.13
C PRO A 311 -1.27 9.12 -14.40
N SER A 312 -1.20 8.11 -13.51
CA SER A 312 -2.34 7.60 -12.75
C SER A 312 -1.86 6.86 -11.49
N PHE A 313 -2.75 6.65 -10.52
CA PHE A 313 -2.47 5.82 -9.35
C PHE A 313 -2.27 4.35 -9.71
N ASN A 314 -2.98 3.86 -10.73
CA ASN A 314 -2.76 2.51 -11.25
C ASN A 314 -1.36 2.34 -11.81
N ALA A 315 -0.89 3.27 -12.64
CA ALA A 315 0.47 3.26 -13.18
C ALA A 315 1.54 3.43 -12.08
N LEU A 316 1.27 4.28 -11.06
CA LEU A 316 2.13 4.44 -9.90
C LEU A 316 2.31 3.11 -9.16
N LEU A 317 1.21 2.43 -8.81
CA LEU A 317 1.28 1.17 -8.05
C LEU A 317 1.94 0.06 -8.87
N GLU A 318 1.61 -0.08 -10.14
CA GLU A 318 2.25 -1.05 -11.03
C GLU A 318 3.77 -0.80 -11.09
N GLY A 319 4.20 0.41 -11.45
CA GLY A 319 5.61 0.74 -11.59
C GLY A 319 6.40 0.62 -10.29
N TYR A 320 5.86 1.16 -9.18
CA TYR A 320 6.52 1.10 -7.87
C TYR A 320 6.74 -0.36 -7.40
N TYR A 321 5.73 -1.21 -7.51
CA TYR A 321 5.85 -2.60 -7.08
C TYR A 321 6.67 -3.44 -8.05
N ALA A 322 6.67 -3.16 -9.35
CA ALA A 322 7.56 -3.79 -10.31
C ALA A 322 9.04 -3.49 -9.99
N GLU A 323 9.36 -2.23 -9.70
CA GLU A 323 10.70 -1.82 -9.27
C GLU A 323 11.11 -2.50 -7.94
N LYS A 324 10.19 -2.54 -6.97
CA LYS A 324 10.41 -3.19 -5.69
C LYS A 324 10.64 -4.70 -5.82
N ASP A 325 9.80 -5.38 -6.58
CA ASP A 325 9.93 -6.82 -6.84
C ASP A 325 11.25 -7.13 -7.57
N ARG A 326 11.66 -6.28 -8.52
CA ARG A 326 12.96 -6.39 -9.20
C ARG A 326 14.12 -6.25 -8.22
N ALA A 327 14.09 -5.25 -7.35
CA ALA A 327 15.13 -5.02 -6.34
C ALA A 327 15.22 -6.19 -5.35
N GLU A 328 14.07 -6.73 -4.92
CA GLU A 328 14.01 -7.87 -4.00
C GLU A 328 14.54 -9.17 -4.65
N ARG A 329 14.18 -9.44 -5.91
CA ARG A 329 14.72 -10.58 -6.69
C ARG A 329 16.24 -10.49 -6.84
N LEU A 330 16.79 -9.32 -7.15
CA LEU A 330 18.24 -9.10 -7.24
C LEU A 330 18.92 -9.34 -5.89
N ARG A 331 18.34 -8.83 -4.80
CA ARG A 331 18.86 -9.03 -3.43
C ARG A 331 18.86 -10.51 -3.04
N THR A 332 17.80 -11.24 -3.36
CA THR A 332 17.69 -12.68 -3.08
C THR A 332 18.73 -13.47 -3.85
N LYS A 333 18.85 -13.25 -5.18
CA LYS A 333 19.87 -13.89 -6.01
C LYS A 333 21.29 -13.59 -5.53
N SER A 334 21.55 -12.33 -5.14
CA SER A 334 22.85 -11.94 -4.58
C SER A 334 23.17 -12.71 -3.29
N LYS A 335 22.19 -12.84 -2.38
CA LYS A 335 22.37 -13.60 -1.12
C LYS A 335 22.62 -15.10 -1.39
N GLU A 336 21.89 -15.70 -2.33
CA GLU A 336 22.06 -17.09 -2.71
C GLU A 336 23.45 -17.32 -3.32
N LEU A 337 23.90 -16.42 -4.19
CA LEU A 337 25.24 -16.45 -4.78
C LEU A 337 26.34 -16.34 -3.71
N HIS A 338 26.21 -15.37 -2.78
CA HIS A 338 27.12 -15.24 -1.65
C HIS A 338 27.20 -16.50 -0.80
N LYS A 339 26.05 -17.11 -0.49
CA LYS A 339 26.00 -18.37 0.27
C LYS A 339 26.66 -19.51 -0.49
N ALA A 340 26.43 -19.62 -1.79
CA ALA A 340 27.06 -20.65 -2.63
C ALA A 340 28.58 -20.48 -2.67
N VAL A 341 29.09 -19.26 -2.90
CA VAL A 341 30.51 -18.94 -2.91
C VAL A 341 31.16 -19.21 -1.55
N HIS A 342 30.50 -18.78 -0.46
CA HIS A 342 30.99 -19.05 0.89
C HIS A 342 31.11 -20.56 1.19
N ASN A 343 30.08 -21.33 0.83
CA ASN A 343 30.11 -22.79 0.98
C ASN A 343 31.20 -23.46 0.14
N MET A 344 31.44 -22.96 -1.08
CA MET A 344 32.53 -23.45 -1.94
C MET A 344 33.91 -23.12 -1.33
N TYR A 345 34.07 -21.91 -0.82
CA TYR A 345 35.29 -21.49 -0.13
C TYR A 345 35.58 -22.35 1.10
N GLU A 346 34.58 -22.54 1.97
CA GLU A 346 34.71 -23.40 3.16
C GLU A 346 35.12 -24.85 2.81
N ARG A 347 34.48 -25.41 1.76
CA ARG A 347 34.86 -26.76 1.26
C ARG A 347 36.29 -26.81 0.76
N ALA A 348 36.74 -25.78 0.04
CA ALA A 348 38.12 -25.72 -0.46
C ALA A 348 39.14 -25.61 0.70
N VAL A 349 38.86 -24.77 1.71
CA VAL A 349 39.71 -24.64 2.91
C VAL A 349 39.81 -25.96 3.68
N ARG A 350 38.69 -26.64 3.93
CA ARG A 350 38.69 -27.97 4.59
C ARG A 350 39.46 -28.99 3.81
N LYS A 351 39.34 -29.01 2.46
CA LYS A 351 40.08 -29.93 1.59
C LYS A 351 41.57 -29.62 1.57
N GLN A 352 41.97 -28.36 1.71
CA GLN A 352 43.37 -27.95 1.82
C GLN A 352 43.96 -28.37 3.17
N ALA A 353 43.25 -28.16 4.27
CA ALA A 353 43.67 -28.58 5.60
C ALA A 353 43.88 -30.09 5.69
N ALA A 354 42.92 -30.90 5.17
CA ALA A 354 43.02 -32.36 5.12
C ALA A 354 44.12 -32.92 4.20
N ARG A 355 44.80 -32.09 3.40
CA ARG A 355 45.97 -32.49 2.58
C ARG A 355 47.30 -32.11 3.24
N GLN A 356 47.28 -31.36 4.30
CA GLN A 356 48.45 -30.90 5.07
C GLN A 356 48.66 -31.77 6.32
N GLU A 357 47.68 -32.56 6.71
CA GLU A 357 47.76 -33.68 7.64
C GLU A 357 48.21 -34.97 6.88
#